data_7e541c91bb8bd7c4a0e5be479bf94177
#
_entry.id   7e541c91bb8bd7c4a0e5be479bf94177
#
_cell.length_a   1.000
_cell.length_b   1.000
_cell.length_c   1.000
_cell.angle_alpha   90.00
_cell.angle_beta   90.00
_cell.angle_gamma   90.00
#
_symmetry.space_group_name_H-M   'P 1'
#
loop_
_entity.id
_entity.type
_entity.pdbx_description
1 polymer ?
#
loop_
_entity_poly.entity_id
_entity_poly.type
_entity_poly.pdbx_seq_one_letter_code
_entity_poly.pdbx_strand_id
1 'polypeptide(L)'
;GLMDPRLGVIDPGLRCRSCGSKGGDCQGHFGHINLARPVIHVGFADTIHKILRSTCSNCGRVLLTESEIAEYKEKIGTKHQNEESINDIVKEIYTVARRDKCPHCDEDKEEIKIDKPVSIVEGNYKLTSSEVRERLEKVNEDDYILMGINPDVAKPEWMVLTVLPVPPVTVRPSITLETGERSEDDLTHKLVDILRINQRLKENMEAGAPQLIVEDLWELLQYHV
;
A
#
# COMPACT_ATOMS: atom_id res chain seq x y z
N GLY A 1 -3.55 -19.21 13.80
CA GLY A 1 -3.38 -17.91 14.47
C GLY A 1 -1.99 -17.33 14.26
N LEU A 2 -1.70 -16.19 14.89
CA LEU A 2 -0.43 -15.46 14.72
C LEU A 2 0.82 -16.22 15.22
N MET A 3 0.65 -17.22 16.03
CA MET A 3 1.69 -18.11 16.54
C MET A 3 1.67 -19.49 15.86
N ASP A 4 1.12 -19.58 14.67
CA ASP A 4 1.03 -20.82 13.89
C ASP A 4 2.43 -21.38 13.61
N PRO A 5 2.67 -22.69 13.83
CA PRO A 5 3.98 -23.32 13.57
C PRO A 5 4.45 -23.24 12.11
N ARG A 6 3.57 -22.87 11.17
CA ARG A 6 3.94 -22.61 9.77
C ARG A 6 4.69 -21.28 9.59
N LEU A 7 4.56 -20.36 10.54
CA LEU A 7 5.27 -19.07 10.55
C LEU A 7 6.68 -19.18 11.12
N GLY A 8 7.07 -20.35 11.55
CA GLY A 8 8.37 -20.64 12.14
C GLY A 8 8.23 -21.13 13.59
N VAL A 9 9.36 -21.61 14.14
CA VAL A 9 9.47 -22.09 15.51
C VAL A 9 10.75 -21.56 16.14
N ILE A 10 10.68 -21.21 17.42
CA ILE A 10 11.80 -20.70 18.23
C ILE A 10 12.17 -21.68 19.31
N ASP A 11 11.17 -22.28 19.96
CA ASP A 11 11.36 -23.15 21.13
C ASP A 11 12.11 -24.44 20.73
N PRO A 12 13.11 -24.87 21.53
CA PRO A 12 13.78 -26.14 21.33
C PRO A 12 12.78 -27.31 21.38
N GLY A 13 12.95 -28.25 20.48
CA GLY A 13 12.10 -29.44 20.39
C GLY A 13 10.87 -29.32 19.51
N LEU A 14 10.49 -28.11 19.11
CA LEU A 14 9.46 -27.90 18.09
C LEU A 14 10.02 -27.96 16.68
N ARG A 15 9.20 -28.43 15.74
CA ARG A 15 9.52 -28.42 14.31
C ARG A 15 8.61 -27.48 13.56
N CYS A 16 9.21 -26.70 12.67
CA CYS A 16 8.47 -25.85 11.74
C CYS A 16 7.68 -26.70 10.74
N ARG A 17 6.42 -26.38 10.55
CA ARG A 17 5.55 -27.08 9.59
C ARG A 17 5.80 -26.68 8.14
N SER A 18 6.49 -25.57 7.90
CA SER A 18 6.83 -25.10 6.55
C SER A 18 8.13 -25.69 6.04
N CYS A 19 9.19 -25.68 6.83
CA CYS A 19 10.53 -26.14 6.42
C CYS A 19 11.03 -27.41 7.13
N GLY A 20 10.34 -27.91 8.16
CA GLY A 20 10.73 -29.07 8.94
C GLY A 20 11.91 -28.84 9.90
N SER A 21 12.53 -27.68 9.90
CA SER A 21 13.65 -27.33 10.77
C SER A 21 13.23 -27.25 12.24
N LYS A 22 14.19 -27.51 13.13
CA LYS A 22 14.00 -27.39 14.58
C LYS A 22 14.06 -25.92 15.02
N GLY A 23 13.52 -25.65 16.20
CA GLY A 23 13.70 -24.36 16.87
C GLY A 23 15.19 -24.00 16.98
N GLY A 24 15.52 -22.77 16.57
CA GLY A 24 16.89 -22.29 16.47
C GLY A 24 17.51 -22.37 15.06
N ASP A 25 17.09 -23.31 14.22
CA ASP A 25 17.54 -23.46 12.84
C ASP A 25 16.56 -22.89 11.81
N CYS A 26 15.29 -22.68 12.20
CA CYS A 26 14.26 -22.13 11.34
C CYS A 26 14.42 -20.60 11.21
N GLN A 27 14.55 -20.11 9.98
CA GLN A 27 14.67 -18.68 9.70
C GLN A 27 13.33 -17.92 9.82
N GLY A 28 12.22 -18.65 9.87
CA GLY A 28 10.87 -18.11 9.88
C GLY A 28 10.27 -17.94 8.49
N HIS A 29 8.96 -17.88 8.44
CA HIS A 29 8.18 -17.77 7.21
C HIS A 29 7.09 -16.72 7.38
N PHE A 30 6.89 -15.91 6.35
CA PHE A 30 5.82 -14.93 6.31
C PHE A 30 4.45 -15.60 6.18
N GLY A 31 3.47 -15.04 6.86
CA GLY A 31 2.06 -15.28 6.64
C GLY A 31 1.38 -14.08 6.00
N HIS A 32 0.04 -14.11 5.96
CA HIS A 32 -0.73 -12.99 5.45
C HIS A 32 -2.09 -12.88 6.13
N ILE A 33 -2.65 -11.68 6.10
CA ILE A 33 -4.02 -11.38 6.49
C ILE A 33 -4.73 -10.82 5.26
N ASN A 34 -5.80 -11.48 4.81
CA ASN A 34 -6.67 -10.94 3.77
C ASN A 34 -7.52 -9.83 4.39
N LEU A 35 -7.30 -8.59 3.95
CA LEU A 35 -8.04 -7.43 4.43
C LEU A 35 -9.45 -7.43 3.85
N ALA A 36 -10.46 -7.16 4.69
CA ALA A 36 -11.86 -7.10 4.27
C ALA A 36 -12.11 -5.95 3.27
N ARG A 37 -11.37 -4.86 3.41
CA ARG A 37 -11.33 -3.71 2.50
C ARG A 37 -9.90 -3.26 2.31
N PRO A 38 -9.55 -2.67 1.15
CA PRO A 38 -8.21 -2.14 0.91
C PRO A 38 -7.84 -1.02 1.90
N VAL A 39 -6.57 -0.93 2.24
CA VAL A 39 -6.02 0.16 3.04
C VAL A 39 -4.79 0.75 2.36
N ILE A 40 -4.61 2.06 2.47
CA ILE A 40 -3.43 2.75 1.93
C ILE A 40 -2.23 2.42 2.82
N HIS A 41 -1.13 2.00 2.20
CA HIS A 41 0.14 1.89 2.90
C HIS A 41 0.66 3.29 3.25
N VAL A 42 0.75 3.60 4.54
CA VAL A 42 1.07 4.94 5.03
C VAL A 42 2.39 5.50 4.48
N GLY A 43 3.40 4.64 4.30
CA GLY A 43 4.69 5.03 3.73
C GLY A 43 4.63 5.47 2.26
N PHE A 44 3.55 5.16 1.55
CA PHE A 44 3.35 5.53 0.15
C PHE A 44 2.26 6.59 -0.07
N ALA A 45 1.69 7.14 1.01
CA ALA A 45 0.60 8.12 0.91
C ALA A 45 1.00 9.35 0.06
N ASP A 46 2.19 9.90 0.26
CA ASP A 46 2.69 11.03 -0.53
C ASP A 46 2.92 10.67 -1.99
N THR A 47 3.42 9.47 -2.27
CA THR A 47 3.64 8.98 -3.64
C THR A 47 2.30 8.79 -4.35
N ILE A 48 1.32 8.19 -3.70
CA ILE A 48 -0.05 8.04 -4.21
C ILE A 48 -0.65 9.42 -4.53
N HIS A 49 -0.51 10.38 -3.63
CA HIS A 49 -0.98 11.74 -3.84
C HIS A 49 -0.34 12.39 -5.09
N LYS A 50 0.97 12.26 -5.24
CA LYS A 50 1.69 12.79 -6.41
C LYS A 50 1.20 12.15 -7.72
N ILE A 51 1.01 10.85 -7.75
CA ILE A 51 0.52 10.12 -8.93
C ILE A 51 -0.90 10.56 -9.28
N LEU A 52 -1.82 10.58 -8.33
CA LEU A 52 -3.20 10.96 -8.55
C LEU A 52 -3.34 12.42 -9.00
N ARG A 53 -2.50 13.30 -8.48
CA ARG A 53 -2.47 14.71 -8.89
C ARG A 53 -1.95 14.90 -10.31
N SER A 54 -1.10 14.01 -10.79
CA SER A 54 -0.39 14.12 -12.08
C SER A 54 -1.01 13.28 -13.19
N THR A 55 -2.10 12.55 -12.92
CA THR A 55 -2.79 11.67 -13.86
C THR A 55 -4.26 12.02 -13.97
N CYS A 56 -4.85 11.73 -15.13
CA CYS A 56 -6.27 11.95 -15.38
C CYS A 56 -7.11 10.86 -14.70
N SER A 57 -8.16 11.29 -14.01
CA SER A 57 -9.12 10.37 -13.37
C SER A 57 -9.99 9.59 -14.37
N ASN A 58 -10.15 10.12 -15.58
CA ASN A 58 -10.97 9.51 -16.62
C ASN A 58 -10.16 8.55 -17.49
N CYS A 59 -9.10 9.02 -18.17
CA CYS A 59 -8.32 8.21 -19.11
C CYS A 59 -7.05 7.57 -18.52
N GLY A 60 -6.65 7.94 -17.31
CA GLY A 60 -5.46 7.39 -16.65
C GLY A 60 -4.11 7.85 -17.21
N ARG A 61 -4.10 8.74 -18.20
CA ARG A 61 -2.87 9.26 -18.79
C ARG A 61 -2.23 10.33 -17.88
N VAL A 62 -0.90 10.41 -17.93
CA VAL A 62 -0.17 11.52 -17.30
C VAL A 62 -0.58 12.86 -17.90
N LEU A 63 -0.69 13.91 -17.09
CA LEU A 63 -1.14 15.23 -17.52
C LEU A 63 -0.03 16.01 -18.26
N LEU A 64 0.54 15.39 -19.25
CA LEU A 64 1.54 15.94 -20.17
C LEU A 64 1.05 15.76 -21.60
N THR A 65 1.43 16.66 -22.49
CA THR A 65 1.20 16.49 -23.93
C THR A 65 2.08 15.37 -24.50
N GLU A 66 1.72 14.82 -25.64
CA GLU A 66 2.50 13.76 -26.30
C GLU A 66 3.95 14.20 -26.59
N SER A 67 4.16 15.47 -26.95
CA SER A 67 5.51 16.02 -27.17
C SER A 67 6.33 16.08 -25.87
N GLU A 68 5.71 16.48 -24.76
CA GLU A 68 6.36 16.50 -23.44
C GLU A 68 6.69 15.09 -22.96
N ILE A 69 5.78 14.14 -23.18
CA ILE A 69 6.00 12.72 -22.84
C ILE A 69 7.21 12.19 -23.61
N ALA A 70 7.31 12.44 -24.92
CA ALA A 70 8.42 12.01 -25.73
C ALA A 70 9.75 12.64 -25.27
N GLU A 71 9.75 13.94 -24.96
CA GLU A 71 10.93 14.64 -24.46
C GLU A 71 11.43 14.08 -23.13
N TYR A 72 10.52 13.87 -22.16
CA TYR A 72 10.89 13.32 -20.85
C TYR A 72 11.35 11.86 -20.93
N LYS A 73 10.73 11.04 -21.78
CA LYS A 73 11.19 9.66 -22.02
C LYS A 73 12.59 9.62 -22.63
N GLU A 74 12.90 10.52 -23.52
CA GLU A 74 14.26 10.67 -24.07
C GLU A 74 15.26 11.11 -23.00
N LYS A 75 14.91 12.11 -22.19
CA LYS A 75 15.77 12.57 -21.07
C LYS A 75 16.06 11.46 -20.09
N ILE A 76 15.08 10.64 -19.72
CA ILE A 76 15.25 9.48 -18.83
C ILE A 76 16.13 8.42 -19.51
N GLY A 77 15.90 8.12 -20.77
CA GLY A 77 16.66 7.13 -21.54
C GLY A 77 18.14 7.47 -21.70
N THR A 78 18.48 8.74 -21.85
CA THR A 78 19.89 9.20 -21.97
C THR A 78 20.65 9.22 -20.66
N LYS A 79 19.94 9.23 -19.50
CA LYS A 79 20.54 9.32 -18.15
C LYS A 79 20.54 8.02 -17.38
N HIS A 80 20.37 6.89 -18.03
CA HIS A 80 20.31 5.54 -17.42
C HIS A 80 21.45 5.17 -16.46
N GLN A 81 22.50 5.98 -16.36
CA GLN A 81 23.67 5.67 -15.52
C GLN A 81 23.68 6.36 -14.17
N ASN A 82 22.69 7.23 -13.85
CA ASN A 82 22.66 7.96 -12.60
C ASN A 82 21.23 8.08 -12.05
N GLU A 83 20.90 7.27 -11.03
CA GLU A 83 19.58 7.27 -10.37
C GLU A 83 19.18 8.65 -9.81
N GLU A 84 20.12 9.39 -9.27
CA GLU A 84 19.87 10.72 -8.71
C GLU A 84 19.36 11.70 -9.77
N SER A 85 19.92 11.63 -10.96
CA SER A 85 19.51 12.45 -12.11
C SER A 85 18.12 12.07 -12.64
N ILE A 86 17.74 10.79 -12.59
CA ILE A 86 16.40 10.32 -12.95
C ILE A 86 15.37 10.80 -11.94
N ASN A 87 15.66 10.73 -10.66
CA ASN A 87 14.78 11.21 -9.61
C ASN A 87 14.48 12.71 -9.72
N ASP A 88 15.44 13.52 -10.15
CA ASP A 88 15.23 14.95 -10.36
C ASP A 88 14.31 15.21 -11.57
N ILE A 89 14.44 14.45 -12.62
CA ILE A 89 13.52 14.50 -13.76
C ILE A 89 12.10 14.12 -13.34
N VAL A 90 11.94 13.06 -12.56
CA VAL A 90 10.63 12.64 -12.03
C VAL A 90 10.00 13.72 -11.16
N LYS A 91 10.77 14.39 -10.31
CA LYS A 91 10.28 15.54 -9.52
C LYS A 91 9.80 16.69 -10.41
N GLU A 92 10.54 16.99 -11.47
CA GLU A 92 10.15 18.00 -12.46
C GLU A 92 8.83 17.61 -13.13
N ILE A 93 8.68 16.36 -13.55
CA ILE A 93 7.44 15.85 -14.16
C ILE A 93 6.26 16.05 -13.23
N TYR A 94 6.37 15.70 -11.93
CA TYR A 94 5.32 15.91 -10.94
C TYR A 94 4.97 17.38 -10.74
N THR A 95 5.85 18.29 -11.05
CA THR A 95 5.59 19.73 -10.99
C THR A 95 4.87 20.23 -12.23
N VAL A 96 5.31 19.80 -13.41
CA VAL A 96 4.75 20.21 -14.72
C VAL A 96 3.38 19.57 -14.97
N ALA A 97 3.18 18.33 -14.55
CA ALA A 97 1.94 17.58 -14.76
C ALA A 97 0.78 18.01 -13.83
N ARG A 98 0.82 19.22 -13.27
CA ARG A 98 -0.28 19.84 -12.51
C ARG A 98 -1.15 20.68 -13.43
N ARG A 99 -2.17 20.10 -14.01
CA ARG A 99 -3.06 20.78 -14.96
C ARG A 99 -4.50 20.61 -14.55
N ASP A 100 -5.31 21.61 -14.82
CA ASP A 100 -6.74 21.61 -14.53
C ASP A 100 -7.55 20.90 -15.61
N LYS A 101 -6.91 20.54 -16.72
CA LYS A 101 -7.53 19.85 -17.85
C LYS A 101 -6.60 18.81 -18.44
N CYS A 102 -7.16 17.64 -18.75
CA CYS A 102 -6.39 16.57 -19.38
C CYS A 102 -6.08 16.88 -20.85
N PRO A 103 -4.81 16.86 -21.27
CA PRO A 103 -4.45 17.10 -22.67
C PRO A 103 -4.81 15.93 -23.60
N HIS A 104 -5.24 14.77 -23.07
CA HIS A 104 -5.55 13.58 -23.87
C HIS A 104 -7.05 13.37 -24.11
N CYS A 105 -7.89 13.70 -23.14
CA CYS A 105 -9.34 13.46 -23.23
C CYS A 105 -10.20 14.69 -22.91
N ASP A 106 -9.59 15.84 -22.70
CA ASP A 106 -10.25 17.11 -22.39
C ASP A 106 -11.09 17.13 -21.10
N GLU A 107 -11.00 16.11 -20.27
CA GLU A 107 -11.68 16.05 -18.97
C GLU A 107 -11.11 17.09 -18.01
N ASP A 108 -12.00 17.81 -17.32
CA ASP A 108 -11.61 18.74 -16.26
C ASP A 108 -11.14 17.97 -15.04
N LYS A 109 -10.11 18.47 -14.39
CA LYS A 109 -9.50 17.85 -13.22
C LYS A 109 -9.72 18.68 -11.98
N GLU A 110 -10.30 18.05 -10.96
CA GLU A 110 -10.38 18.65 -9.63
C GLU A 110 -9.05 18.54 -8.88
N GLU A 111 -8.82 19.45 -7.96
CA GLU A 111 -7.63 19.44 -7.13
C GLU A 111 -7.61 18.22 -6.21
N ILE A 112 -6.48 17.52 -6.20
CA ILE A 112 -6.22 16.40 -5.28
C ILE A 112 -5.39 16.90 -4.11
N LYS A 113 -5.93 16.75 -2.90
CA LYS A 113 -5.25 17.07 -1.65
C LYS A 113 -5.03 15.82 -0.82
N ILE A 114 -4.00 15.87 0.00
CA ILE A 114 -3.80 14.90 1.07
C ILE A 114 -4.16 15.54 2.40
N ASP A 115 -5.10 14.94 3.11
CA ASP A 115 -5.42 15.26 4.48
C ASP A 115 -4.82 14.18 5.39
N LYS A 116 -3.93 14.62 6.27
CA LYS A 116 -3.18 13.67 7.09
C LYS A 116 -4.07 12.87 8.05
N PRO A 117 -3.73 11.61 8.33
CA PRO A 117 -2.47 10.94 7.95
C PRO A 117 -2.45 10.34 6.53
N VAL A 118 -3.59 9.90 5.97
CA VAL A 118 -3.61 9.17 4.68
C VAL A 118 -4.88 9.42 3.84
N SER A 119 -5.69 10.41 4.18
CA SER A 119 -6.92 10.73 3.44
C SER A 119 -6.60 11.46 2.14
N ILE A 120 -7.10 10.96 1.01
CA ILE A 120 -7.00 11.60 -0.30
C ILE A 120 -8.36 12.26 -0.59
N VAL A 121 -8.34 13.56 -0.88
CA VAL A 121 -9.53 14.37 -1.15
C VAL A 121 -9.45 14.93 -2.56
N GLU A 122 -10.48 14.70 -3.37
CA GLU A 122 -10.67 15.28 -4.70
C GLU A 122 -11.76 16.34 -4.63
N GLY A 123 -11.40 17.60 -4.85
CA GLY A 123 -12.32 18.71 -4.60
C GLY A 123 -12.81 18.74 -3.15
N ASN A 124 -14.07 18.40 -2.95
CA ASN A 124 -14.70 18.27 -1.62
C ASN A 124 -15.04 16.83 -1.24
N TYR A 125 -14.66 15.86 -2.06
CA TYR A 125 -14.98 14.45 -1.87
C TYR A 125 -13.77 13.67 -1.37
N LYS A 126 -13.92 12.99 -0.24
CA LYS A 126 -12.91 12.07 0.30
C LYS A 126 -12.99 10.74 -0.44
N LEU A 127 -11.94 10.40 -1.18
CA LEU A 127 -11.83 9.11 -1.85
C LEU A 127 -11.68 7.98 -0.83
N THR A 128 -12.42 6.89 -1.05
CA THR A 128 -12.18 5.64 -0.30
C THR A 128 -10.87 4.99 -0.77
N SER A 129 -10.29 4.13 0.05
CA SER A 129 -9.09 3.39 -0.34
C SER A 129 -9.33 2.51 -1.58
N SER A 130 -10.54 1.97 -1.75
CA SER A 130 -10.93 1.24 -2.97
C SER A 130 -10.92 2.14 -4.21
N GLU A 131 -11.48 3.34 -4.10
CA GLU A 131 -11.49 4.32 -5.21
C GLU A 131 -10.07 4.78 -5.55
N VAL A 132 -9.22 5.01 -4.54
CA VAL A 132 -7.80 5.31 -4.74
C VAL A 132 -7.11 4.18 -5.52
N ARG A 133 -7.35 2.93 -5.12
CA ARG A 133 -6.79 1.77 -5.83
C ARG A 133 -7.27 1.69 -7.27
N GLU A 134 -8.56 1.87 -7.53
CA GLU A 134 -9.14 1.89 -8.88
C GLU A 134 -8.53 2.98 -9.76
N ARG A 135 -8.30 4.18 -9.19
CA ARG A 135 -7.62 5.27 -9.89
C ARG A 135 -6.19 4.91 -10.26
N LEU A 136 -5.45 4.25 -9.35
CA LEU A 136 -4.08 3.80 -9.61
C LEU A 136 -4.04 2.68 -10.66
N GLU A 137 -5.01 1.79 -10.67
CA GLU A 137 -5.14 0.74 -11.69
C GLU A 137 -5.39 1.30 -13.11
N LYS A 138 -6.06 2.44 -13.22
CA LYS A 138 -6.31 3.13 -14.49
C LYS A 138 -5.07 3.79 -15.10
N VAL A 139 -4.05 4.07 -14.31
CA VAL A 139 -2.83 4.71 -14.79
C VAL A 139 -2.21 3.88 -15.91
N ASN A 140 -1.93 4.54 -17.04
CA ASN A 140 -1.39 3.86 -18.22
C ASN A 140 0.04 3.37 -17.94
N GLU A 141 0.30 2.10 -18.21
CA GLU A 141 1.60 1.46 -17.97
C GLU A 141 2.73 2.13 -18.76
N ASP A 142 2.45 2.64 -19.95
CA ASP A 142 3.44 3.36 -20.77
C ASP A 142 3.92 4.66 -20.11
N ASP A 143 3.17 5.20 -19.17
CA ASP A 143 3.50 6.41 -18.44
C ASP A 143 4.22 6.14 -17.08
N TYR A 144 4.37 4.88 -16.66
CA TYR A 144 4.96 4.51 -15.35
C TYR A 144 6.38 5.05 -15.19
N ILE A 145 7.19 4.96 -16.21
CA ILE A 145 8.59 5.43 -16.18
C ILE A 145 8.69 6.93 -15.88
N LEU A 146 7.71 7.72 -16.34
CA LEU A 146 7.63 9.17 -16.07
C LEU A 146 7.34 9.48 -14.61
N MET A 147 6.76 8.53 -13.89
CA MET A 147 6.42 8.64 -12.47
C MET A 147 7.41 7.91 -11.56
N GLY A 148 8.51 7.43 -12.12
CA GLY A 148 9.54 6.70 -11.37
C GLY A 148 9.17 5.27 -11.01
N ILE A 149 8.23 4.65 -11.73
CA ILE A 149 7.81 3.27 -11.54
C ILE A 149 8.40 2.40 -12.64
N ASN A 150 9.08 1.33 -12.25
CA ASN A 150 9.53 0.31 -13.19
C ASN A 150 8.40 -0.71 -13.42
N PRO A 151 7.81 -0.76 -14.65
CA PRO A 151 6.67 -1.64 -14.93
C PRO A 151 6.98 -3.13 -14.80
N ASP A 152 8.26 -3.53 -14.92
CA ASP A 152 8.67 -4.92 -14.82
C ASP A 152 8.58 -5.48 -13.39
N VAL A 153 8.62 -4.62 -12.37
CA VAL A 153 8.72 -5.02 -10.97
C VAL A 153 7.66 -4.42 -10.04
N ALA A 154 6.92 -3.40 -10.47
CA ALA A 154 5.96 -2.72 -9.62
C ALA A 154 4.74 -2.20 -10.39
N LYS A 155 3.61 -2.12 -9.67
CA LYS A 155 2.38 -1.46 -10.13
C LYS A 155 1.93 -0.45 -9.08
N PRO A 156 1.44 0.73 -9.47
CA PRO A 156 1.05 1.76 -8.51
C PRO A 156 -0.07 1.32 -7.56
N GLU A 157 -1.02 0.50 -7.99
CA GLU A 157 -2.10 -0.01 -7.15
C GLU A 157 -1.63 -0.90 -6.00
N TRP A 158 -0.41 -1.46 -6.06
CA TRP A 158 0.16 -2.24 -4.96
C TRP A 158 0.49 -1.42 -3.72
N MET A 159 0.53 -0.11 -3.83
CA MET A 159 0.67 0.80 -2.69
C MET A 159 -0.60 0.90 -1.83
N VAL A 160 -1.71 0.38 -2.34
CA VAL A 160 -2.95 0.17 -1.60
C VAL A 160 -3.09 -1.31 -1.31
N LEU A 161 -3.00 -1.67 -0.03
CA LEU A 161 -2.92 -3.06 0.40
C LEU A 161 -4.29 -3.73 0.40
N THR A 162 -4.36 -4.91 -0.19
CA THR A 162 -5.51 -5.84 -0.06
C THR A 162 -5.15 -7.02 0.82
N VAL A 163 -3.86 -7.28 0.98
CA VAL A 163 -3.29 -8.33 1.82
C VAL A 163 -2.18 -7.73 2.66
N LEU A 164 -2.22 -7.95 3.97
CA LEU A 164 -1.17 -7.53 4.90
C LEU A 164 -0.21 -8.70 5.14
N PRO A 165 1.10 -8.55 4.89
CA PRO A 165 2.08 -9.56 5.26
C PRO A 165 2.22 -9.64 6.79
N VAL A 166 2.28 -10.86 7.31
CA VAL A 166 2.52 -11.14 8.72
C VAL A 166 3.94 -11.64 8.89
N PRO A 167 4.78 -10.92 9.65
CA PRO A 167 6.16 -11.33 9.85
C PRO A 167 6.24 -12.65 10.62
N PRO A 168 7.29 -13.44 10.40
CA PRO A 168 7.48 -14.72 11.08
C PRO A 168 7.64 -14.57 12.59
N VAL A 169 7.37 -15.65 13.33
CA VAL A 169 7.53 -15.69 14.81
C VAL A 169 8.93 -15.37 15.27
N THR A 170 9.94 -15.60 14.44
CA THR A 170 11.35 -15.27 14.72
C THR A 170 11.59 -13.76 14.85
N VAL A 171 10.79 -12.94 14.20
CA VAL A 171 10.87 -11.46 14.26
C VAL A 171 10.13 -10.89 15.48
N ARG A 172 9.13 -11.61 15.99
CA ARG A 172 8.29 -11.22 17.13
C ARG A 172 8.20 -12.35 18.17
N PRO A 173 9.35 -12.70 18.78
CA PRO A 173 9.41 -13.84 19.69
C PRO A 173 8.54 -13.66 20.92
N SER A 174 7.94 -14.77 21.36
CA SER A 174 7.26 -14.86 22.64
C SER A 174 8.30 -15.20 23.72
N ILE A 175 8.35 -14.42 24.80
CA ILE A 175 9.29 -14.59 25.91
C ILE A 175 8.57 -15.24 27.08
N THR A 176 9.18 -16.29 27.68
CA THR A 176 8.72 -16.86 28.93
C THR A 176 9.29 -16.07 30.10
N LEU A 177 8.42 -15.46 30.92
CA LEU A 177 8.81 -14.72 32.13
C LEU A 177 9.21 -15.67 33.24
N GLU A 178 9.91 -15.15 34.26
CA GLU A 178 10.26 -15.91 35.48
C GLU A 178 9.07 -16.51 36.23
N THR A 179 7.90 -15.87 36.08
CA THR A 179 6.61 -16.35 36.64
C THR A 179 6.00 -17.52 35.83
N GLY A 180 6.61 -17.97 34.76
CA GLY A 180 6.08 -18.99 33.84
C GLY A 180 5.04 -18.49 32.85
N GLU A 181 4.65 -17.21 32.91
CA GLU A 181 3.78 -16.57 31.89
C GLU A 181 4.56 -16.22 30.65
N ARG A 182 3.89 -16.33 29.49
CA ARG A 182 4.44 -15.88 28.21
C ARG A 182 4.08 -14.42 27.97
N SER A 183 5.11 -13.61 27.67
CA SER A 183 4.96 -12.24 27.19
C SER A 183 5.10 -12.21 25.67
N GLU A 184 4.09 -11.66 25.02
CA GLU A 184 4.09 -11.47 23.57
C GLU A 184 4.72 -10.13 23.19
N ASP A 185 5.39 -10.07 22.04
CA ASP A 185 5.93 -8.84 21.47
C ASP A 185 4.83 -7.83 21.14
N ASP A 186 5.12 -6.54 21.22
CA ASP A 186 4.18 -5.46 20.90
C ASP A 186 3.67 -5.55 19.46
N LEU A 187 4.50 -6.02 18.53
CA LEU A 187 4.08 -6.25 17.15
C LEU A 187 3.00 -7.34 17.06
N THR A 188 3.09 -8.39 17.87
CA THR A 188 2.05 -9.43 17.95
C THR A 188 0.74 -8.85 18.47
N HIS A 189 0.77 -8.00 19.49
CA HIS A 189 -0.42 -7.30 19.99
C HIS A 189 -1.06 -6.43 18.92
N LYS A 190 -0.25 -5.71 18.16
CA LYS A 190 -0.74 -4.88 17.05
C LYS A 190 -1.41 -5.70 15.94
N LEU A 191 -0.83 -6.84 15.60
CA LEU A 191 -1.41 -7.78 14.64
C LEU A 191 -2.72 -8.38 15.12
N VAL A 192 -2.86 -8.65 16.43
CA VAL A 192 -4.13 -9.11 17.03
C VAL A 192 -5.20 -8.04 16.90
N ASP A 193 -4.87 -6.78 17.14
CA ASP A 193 -5.82 -5.67 16.98
C ASP A 193 -6.29 -5.55 15.53
N ILE A 194 -5.38 -5.65 14.59
CA ILE A 194 -5.70 -5.63 13.15
C ILE A 194 -6.63 -6.79 12.78
N LEU A 195 -6.34 -8.01 13.24
CA LEU A 195 -7.20 -9.18 13.00
C LEU A 195 -8.62 -8.98 13.54
N ARG A 196 -8.75 -8.45 14.76
CA ARG A 196 -10.06 -8.20 15.40
C ARG A 196 -10.87 -7.18 14.62
N ILE A 197 -10.25 -6.06 14.25
CA ILE A 197 -10.92 -5.00 13.49
C ILE A 197 -11.30 -5.50 12.10
N ASN A 198 -10.41 -6.21 11.44
CA ASN A 198 -10.65 -6.81 10.13
C ASN A 198 -11.85 -7.78 10.15
N GLN A 199 -11.89 -8.64 11.15
CA GLN A 199 -13.01 -9.58 11.33
C GLN A 199 -14.33 -8.87 11.61
N ARG A 200 -14.33 -7.84 12.45
CA ARG A 200 -15.52 -7.03 12.71
C ARG A 200 -16.02 -6.30 11.47
N LEU A 201 -15.10 -5.73 10.69
CA LEU A 201 -15.44 -5.09 9.42
C LEU A 201 -16.08 -6.09 8.46
N LYS A 202 -15.50 -7.26 8.29
CA LYS A 202 -16.02 -8.34 7.44
C LYS A 202 -17.42 -8.76 7.87
N GLU A 203 -17.62 -9.04 9.15
CA GLU A 203 -18.92 -9.46 9.71
C GLU A 203 -20.00 -8.40 9.51
N ASN A 204 -19.67 -7.12 9.75
CA ASN A 204 -20.62 -6.02 9.54
C ASN A 204 -20.98 -5.82 8.07
N MET A 205 -20.03 -5.99 7.17
CA MET A 205 -20.30 -5.96 5.71
C MET A 205 -21.23 -7.10 5.29
N GLU A 206 -20.97 -8.32 5.75
CA GLU A 206 -21.80 -9.50 5.46
C GLU A 206 -23.20 -9.42 6.07
N ALA A 207 -23.34 -8.80 7.23
CA ALA A 207 -24.62 -8.58 7.91
C ALA A 207 -25.43 -7.40 7.34
N GLY A 208 -24.89 -6.65 6.38
CA GLY A 208 -25.56 -5.47 5.81
C GLY A 208 -25.67 -4.30 6.77
N ALA A 209 -24.70 -4.11 7.66
CA ALA A 209 -24.68 -2.99 8.60
C ALA A 209 -24.75 -1.64 7.87
N PRO A 210 -25.22 -0.56 8.56
CA PRO A 210 -25.25 0.78 7.99
C PRO A 210 -23.86 1.19 7.47
N GLN A 211 -23.84 1.90 6.34
CA GLN A 211 -22.59 2.31 5.68
C GLN A 211 -21.68 3.11 6.62
N LEU A 212 -22.23 3.96 7.47
CA LEU A 212 -21.47 4.75 8.44
C LEU A 212 -20.65 3.85 9.39
N ILE A 213 -21.23 2.74 9.86
CA ILE A 213 -20.55 1.78 10.74
C ILE A 213 -19.42 1.07 9.98
N VAL A 214 -19.68 0.67 8.74
CA VAL A 214 -18.67 0.04 7.88
C VAL A 214 -17.52 1.00 7.60
N GLU A 215 -17.81 2.25 7.30
CA GLU A 215 -16.79 3.29 7.08
C GLU A 215 -15.96 3.58 8.33
N ASP A 216 -16.58 3.66 9.50
CA ASP A 216 -15.87 3.85 10.78
C ASP A 216 -14.92 2.70 11.09
N LEU A 217 -15.35 1.46 10.87
CA LEU A 217 -14.50 0.27 11.03
C LEU A 217 -13.37 0.23 10.01
N TRP A 218 -13.63 0.66 8.78
CA TRP A 218 -12.61 0.75 7.75
C TRP A 218 -11.56 1.82 8.07
N GLU A 219 -11.97 2.98 8.57
CA GLU A 219 -11.03 4.02 9.06
C GLU A 219 -10.18 3.51 10.23
N LEU A 220 -10.79 2.75 11.14
CA LEU A 220 -10.08 2.15 12.26
C LEU A 220 -9.06 1.11 11.78
N LEU A 221 -9.41 0.29 10.79
CA LEU A 221 -8.49 -0.65 10.15
C LEU A 221 -7.32 0.10 9.48
N GLN A 222 -7.61 1.17 8.74
CA GLN A 222 -6.60 2.03 8.12
C GLN A 222 -5.62 2.62 9.15
N TYR A 223 -6.13 3.03 10.30
CA TYR A 223 -5.31 3.57 11.38
C TYR A 223 -4.36 2.52 11.99
N HIS A 224 -4.82 1.28 12.13
CA HIS A 224 -4.03 0.21 12.75
C HIS A 224 -3.03 -0.46 11.80
N VAL A 225 -3.29 -0.48 10.50
CA VAL A 225 -2.37 -0.97 9.48
C VAL A 225 -1.29 0.07 9.18
#